data_a6c7b752925bff1289dcfe4ef1e6bdae
#
_entry.id   a6c7b752925bff1289dcfe4ef1e6bdae
#
_cell.length_a   1.000
_cell.length_b   1.000
_cell.length_c   1.000
_cell.angle_alpha   90.00
_cell.angle_beta   90.00
_cell.angle_gamma   90.00
#
_symmetry.space_group_name_H-M   'P 1'
#
loop_
_entity.id
_entity.type
_entity.pdbx_description
1 polymer ?
#
loop_
_entity_poly.entity_id
_entity_poly.type
_entity_poly.pdbx_seq_one_letter_code
_entity_poly.pdbx_strand_id
1 'polypeptide(L)' 'MTRIRDVVQQAITTGYLTVDAENQLRRLLTTHYDLDDLNAFMSLQEAAMNGRVKQESRERCGIK' A
#
# COMPACT_ATOMS: atom_id res chain seq x y z
N MET A 1 -8.64 4.86 -14.17
CA MET A 1 -7.22 4.92 -13.84
C MET A 1 -6.97 4.74 -12.37
N THR A 2 -6.01 3.90 -12.05
CA THR A 2 -5.70 3.62 -10.66
C THR A 2 -4.68 4.61 -10.14
N ARG A 3 -4.97 5.21 -8.99
CA ARG A 3 -4.06 6.13 -8.35
C ARG A 3 -3.57 5.54 -7.04
N ILE A 4 -2.48 6.13 -6.52
CA ILE A 4 -1.96 5.68 -5.24
C ILE A 4 -3.06 5.74 -4.18
N ARG A 5 -3.84 6.81 -4.17
CA ARG A 5 -4.94 6.95 -3.21
C ARG A 5 -5.94 5.82 -3.32
N ASP A 6 -6.23 5.40 -4.53
CA ASP A 6 -7.22 4.33 -4.74
C ASP A 6 -6.72 3.02 -4.16
N VAL A 7 -5.46 2.70 -4.42
CA VAL A 7 -4.88 1.47 -3.90
C VAL A 7 -4.81 1.51 -2.38
N VAL A 8 -4.38 2.64 -1.85
CA VAL A 8 -4.28 2.81 -0.40
C VAL A 8 -5.64 2.66 0.26
N GLN A 9 -6.64 3.32 -0.31
CA GLN A 9 -7.99 3.26 0.24
C GLN A 9 -8.50 1.83 0.29
N GLN A 10 -8.28 1.11 -0.79
CA GLN A 10 -8.73 -0.27 -0.85
C GLN A 10 -8.02 -1.13 0.18
N ALA A 11 -6.72 -0.95 0.33
CA ALA A 11 -5.96 -1.72 1.30
C ALA A 11 -6.44 -1.45 2.72
N ILE A 12 -6.71 -0.18 3.02
CA ILE A 12 -7.16 0.18 4.35
C ILE A 12 -8.58 -0.35 4.60
N THR A 13 -9.42 -0.29 3.58
CA THR A 13 -10.79 -0.75 3.71
C THR A 13 -10.85 -2.25 3.96
N THR A 14 -10.05 -3.00 3.22
CA THR A 14 -10.04 -4.47 3.38
C THR A 14 -9.15 -4.92 4.51
N GLY A 15 -8.21 -4.08 4.93
CA GLY A 15 -7.24 -4.44 5.95
C GLY A 15 -6.15 -5.36 5.43
N TYR A 16 -5.96 -5.41 4.13
CA TYR A 16 -5.00 -6.33 3.53
C TYR A 16 -4.38 -5.71 2.29
N LEU A 17 -3.06 -5.77 2.21
CA LEU A 17 -2.32 -5.24 1.06
C LEU A 17 -1.69 -6.42 0.31
N THR A 18 -2.20 -6.68 -0.89
CA THR A 18 -1.71 -7.78 -1.71
C THR A 18 -0.39 -7.41 -2.37
N VAL A 19 0.32 -8.43 -2.84
CA VAL A 19 1.57 -8.20 -3.58
C VAL A 19 1.28 -7.40 -4.85
N ASP A 20 0.18 -7.69 -5.50
CA ASP A 20 -0.20 -6.93 -6.70
C ASP A 20 -0.39 -5.46 -6.38
N ALA A 21 -1.06 -5.17 -5.27
CA ALA A 21 -1.27 -3.78 -4.86
C ALA A 21 0.05 -3.10 -4.55
N GLU A 22 0.96 -3.81 -3.89
CA GLU A 22 2.27 -3.25 -3.61
C GLU A 22 3.01 -2.91 -4.90
N ASN A 23 2.94 -3.81 -5.87
CA ASN A 23 3.61 -3.57 -7.16
C ASN A 23 3.01 -2.36 -7.86
N GLN A 24 1.70 -2.21 -7.80
CA GLN A 24 1.05 -1.04 -8.38
C GLN A 24 1.53 0.24 -7.68
N LEU A 25 1.63 0.20 -6.37
CA LEU A 25 2.10 1.37 -5.63
C LEU A 25 3.52 1.74 -6.04
N ARG A 26 4.39 0.75 -6.18
CA ARG A 26 5.76 1.00 -6.61
C ARG A 26 5.80 1.66 -7.97
N ARG A 27 5.01 1.16 -8.91
CA ARG A 27 4.96 1.74 -10.25
C ARG A 27 4.47 3.18 -10.20
N LEU A 28 3.42 3.42 -9.43
CA LEU A 28 2.84 4.75 -9.34
C LEU A 28 3.80 5.72 -8.69
N LEU A 29 4.60 5.25 -7.75
CA LEU A 29 5.58 6.10 -7.08
C LEU A 29 6.77 6.45 -7.97
N THR A 30 7.01 5.66 -9.02
CA THR A 30 8.09 5.96 -9.95
C THR A 30 7.65 6.87 -11.09
N THR A 31 6.36 7.14 -11.19
CA THR A 31 5.84 8.06 -12.20
C THR A 31 5.49 9.38 -11.54
N HIS A 32 4.35 9.93 -11.86
CA HIS A 32 3.89 11.18 -11.27
C HIS A 32 2.96 10.92 -10.09
N TYR A 33 3.17 11.63 -9.01
CA TYR A 33 2.24 11.57 -7.89
C TYR A 33 2.21 12.91 -7.19
N ASP A 34 1.07 13.20 -6.57
CA ASP A 34 0.87 14.42 -5.82
C ASP A 34 1.27 14.24 -4.38
N LEU A 35 1.33 15.36 -3.68
CA LEU A 35 1.56 15.32 -2.25
C LEU A 35 0.45 14.53 -1.55
N ASP A 36 -0.78 14.65 -2.04
CA ASP A 36 -1.88 13.88 -1.47
C ASP A 36 -1.66 12.38 -1.62
N ASP A 37 -1.14 11.97 -2.76
CA ASP A 37 -0.85 10.57 -3.00
C ASP A 37 0.26 10.09 -2.06
N LEU A 38 1.28 10.90 -1.88
CA LEU A 38 2.36 10.55 -0.97
C LEU A 38 1.85 10.43 0.45
N ASN A 39 1.01 11.36 0.87
CA ASN A 39 0.43 11.32 2.21
C ASN A 39 -0.40 10.05 2.39
N ALA A 40 -1.17 9.68 1.38
CA ALA A 40 -1.95 8.46 1.45
C ALA A 40 -1.05 7.24 1.60
N PHE A 41 0.02 7.21 0.84
CA PHE A 41 0.97 6.10 0.92
C PHE A 41 1.58 6.00 2.32
N MET A 42 1.95 7.14 2.89
CA MET A 42 2.52 7.15 4.23
C MET A 42 1.52 6.69 5.27
N SER A 43 0.25 7.06 5.09
CA SER A 43 -0.80 6.58 5.98
C SER A 43 -0.94 5.08 5.91
N LEU A 44 -0.83 4.52 4.72
CA LEU A 44 -0.89 3.07 4.55
C LEU A 44 0.28 2.41 5.25
N GLN A 45 1.47 2.98 5.13
CA GLN A 45 2.64 2.43 5.80
C GLN A 45 2.44 2.42 7.31
N GLU A 46 1.89 3.50 7.83
CA GLU A 46 1.61 3.60 9.25
C GLU A 46 0.61 2.54 9.69
N ALA A 47 -0.45 2.37 8.90
CA ALA A 47 -1.46 1.38 9.22
C ALA A 47 -0.86 -0.03 9.22
N ALA A 48 0.03 -0.29 8.29
CA ALA A 48 0.69 -1.59 8.23
C ALA A 48 1.58 -1.80 9.45
N MET A 49 2.27 -0.76 9.86
CA MET A 49 3.15 -0.86 11.03
C MET A 49 2.36 -1.07 12.32
N ASN A 50 1.16 -0.50 12.37
CA ASN A 50 0.30 -0.65 13.54
C ASN A 50 -0.51 -1.95 13.53
N GLY A 51 -0.37 -2.74 12.48
CA GLY A 51 -1.08 -4.00 12.40
C GLY A 51 -2.51 -3.88 11.89
N ARG A 52 -2.90 -2.71 11.43
CA ARG A 52 -4.25 -2.51 10.89
C ARG A 52 -4.38 -3.08 9.49
N VAL A 53 -3.29 -3.11 8.76
CA VAL A 53 -3.24 -3.65 7.41
C VAL A 53 -2.16 -4.70 7.35
N LYS A 54 -2.51 -5.88 6.88
CA LYS A 54 -1.55 -6.96 6.72
C LYS A 54 -0.97 -6.92 5.32
N GLN A 55 0.32 -7.19 5.22
CA GLN A 55 1.00 -7.20 3.92
C GLN A 55 1.26 -8.63 3.50
N GLU A 56 0.75 -8.96 2.33
CA GLU A 56 0.91 -10.32 1.81
C GLU A 56 2.37 -10.66 1.59
N SER A 57 3.15 -9.70 1.11
CA SER A 57 4.56 -9.96 0.86
C SER A 57 5.29 -10.33 2.14
N ARG A 58 4.93 -9.71 3.24
CA ARG A 58 5.53 -10.01 4.52
C ARG A 58 5.18 -11.40 5.00
N GLU A 59 3.93 -11.77 4.82
CA GLU A 59 3.49 -13.09 5.25
C GLU A 59 4.20 -14.19 4.47
N ARG A 60 4.43 -13.94 3.18
CA ARG A 60 5.07 -14.94 2.33
C ARG A 60 6.57 -15.01 2.56
N CYS A 61 7.19 -13.88 2.87
CA CYS A 61 8.63 -13.82 3.07
C CYS A 61 9.03 -13.96 4.50
N GLY A 62 8.10 -13.95 5.40
CA GLY A 62 8.37 -13.91 6.83
C GLY A 62 8.88 -15.21 7.40
N ILE A 63 9.26 -16.07 6.57
CA ILE A 63 9.69 -17.31 7.04
C ILE A 63 11.04 -17.32 7.60
N LYS A 64 11.23 -17.18 7.77
CA LYS A 64 12.45 -17.34 7.93
C LYS A 64 12.76 -17.30 8.56
#